data_508805fed6332d2a6c276f202fdf4aa1
#
_entry.id   508805fed6332d2a6c276f202fdf4aa1
#
_cell.length_a   1.000
_cell.length_b   1.000
_cell.length_c   1.000
_cell.angle_alpha   90.00
_cell.angle_beta   90.00
_cell.angle_gamma   90.00
#
_symmetry.space_group_name_H-M   'P 1'
#
loop_
_entity.id
_entity.type
_entity.pdbx_description
1 polymer ?
#
loop_
_entity_poly.entity_id
_entity_poly.type
_entity_poly.pdbx_seq_one_letter_code
_entity_poly.pdbx_strand_id
1 'polypeptide(L)'
;MKAREDATHIETGPRYGKIHIIVPVFNRKSLTERFLHGLRNQTFRHFETVVVDDGSTDGTAATISERFGEVHLLRGDGNLWWTGGINLGIRYAMTRASETDAILVINDDLQLSPDYLENLHTAWQSMPETLIGSVVVDINDPDVIYDGGRTVNWWTAKFRMLNSKRKLSEFPKRHCVEVSLLTGWGTLVPIRVFREIGLYDDEHFQQCGDTELPVRAKNAGYRLVVNYAAVVKLHIDGSDGMNVATYYSPRDLGRYFLSIKSNFRLKYRFFFSLNTATSPLHFVSFLLFDLSRIACHFLLRLRFRRAIVA
;
A
#
# COMPACT_ATOMS: atom_id res chain seq x y z
N MET A 1 -29.55 39.69 -41.84
CA MET A 1 -29.16 39.54 -40.42
C MET A 1 -28.97 38.05 -40.12
N LYS A 2 -27.70 37.58 -40.03
CA LYS A 2 -27.36 36.21 -39.68
C LYS A 2 -27.06 36.18 -38.18
N ALA A 3 -27.87 35.45 -37.43
CA ALA A 3 -27.60 35.15 -36.05
C ALA A 3 -26.37 34.28 -35.95
N ARG A 4 -25.38 34.69 -35.18
CA ARG A 4 -24.22 33.86 -34.79
C ARG A 4 -24.72 32.99 -33.65
N GLU A 5 -24.69 31.69 -33.87
CA GLU A 5 -24.74 30.68 -32.80
C GLU A 5 -23.42 30.72 -32.06
N ASP A 6 -23.43 31.27 -30.86
CA ASP A 6 -22.37 31.11 -29.88
C ASP A 6 -22.40 29.67 -29.37
N ALA A 7 -21.52 28.85 -29.89
CA ALA A 7 -21.22 27.56 -29.31
C ALA A 7 -20.56 27.78 -27.93
N THR A 8 -21.35 27.73 -26.89
CA THR A 8 -20.86 27.65 -25.51
C THR A 8 -20.01 26.41 -25.36
N HIS A 9 -18.70 26.61 -25.30
CA HIS A 9 -17.77 25.58 -24.81
C HIS A 9 -18.20 25.22 -23.38
N ILE A 10 -18.80 24.05 -23.25
CA ILE A 10 -18.96 23.38 -21.95
C ILE A 10 -17.53 23.06 -21.52
N GLU A 11 -16.96 23.84 -20.62
CA GLU A 11 -15.78 23.45 -19.88
C GLU A 11 -16.13 22.17 -19.13
N THR A 12 -15.72 21.04 -19.68
CA THR A 12 -15.74 19.78 -18.96
C THR A 12 -14.88 19.97 -17.71
N GLY A 13 -15.46 19.79 -16.53
CA GLY A 13 -14.81 19.95 -15.24
C GLY A 13 -13.44 19.24 -15.13
N PRO A 14 -12.67 19.46 -14.08
CA PRO A 14 -11.26 19.12 -14.03
C PRO A 14 -11.04 17.68 -14.45
N ARG A 15 -10.34 17.47 -15.57
CA ARG A 15 -9.88 16.15 -15.97
C ARG A 15 -8.86 15.73 -14.93
N TYR A 16 -9.19 14.71 -14.13
CA TYR A 16 -8.21 14.10 -13.23
C TYR A 16 -7.01 13.66 -14.02
N GLY A 17 -5.83 13.94 -13.45
CA GLY A 17 -4.58 13.93 -14.17
C GLY A 17 -3.93 12.57 -14.26
N LYS A 18 -2.62 12.60 -14.25
CA LYS A 18 -1.73 11.47 -14.41
C LYS A 18 -1.65 10.63 -13.12
N ILE A 19 -1.42 9.32 -13.27
CA ILE A 19 -1.04 8.45 -12.16
C ILE A 19 0.48 8.30 -12.14
N HIS A 20 1.13 8.71 -11.05
CA HIS A 20 2.55 8.47 -10.79
C HIS A 20 2.69 7.18 -9.98
N ILE A 21 3.24 6.14 -10.59
CA ILE A 21 3.38 4.82 -9.95
C ILE A 21 4.74 4.75 -9.27
N ILE A 22 4.76 4.56 -7.95
CA ILE A 22 5.98 4.47 -7.16
C ILE A 22 6.20 3.04 -6.71
N VAL A 23 7.36 2.47 -7.06
CA VAL A 23 7.72 1.06 -6.83
C VAL A 23 9.08 0.98 -6.16
N PRO A 24 9.17 0.66 -4.86
CA PRO A 24 10.44 0.42 -4.20
C PRO A 24 10.93 -1.00 -4.50
N VAL A 25 12.20 -1.16 -4.82
CA VAL A 25 12.79 -2.47 -5.14
C VAL A 25 14.16 -2.65 -4.46
N PHE A 26 14.48 -3.89 -4.08
CA PHE A 26 15.79 -4.27 -3.56
C PHE A 26 16.06 -5.75 -3.82
N ASN A 27 17.04 -6.06 -4.69
CA ASN A 27 17.44 -7.43 -5.06
C ASN A 27 16.25 -8.30 -5.52
N ARG A 28 15.46 -7.79 -6.47
CA ARG A 28 14.22 -8.43 -6.97
C ARG A 28 14.10 -8.40 -8.49
N LYS A 29 15.23 -8.53 -9.23
CA LYS A 29 15.29 -8.41 -10.69
C LYS A 29 14.14 -9.05 -11.43
N SER A 30 13.90 -10.36 -11.21
CA SER A 30 12.86 -11.10 -11.95
C SER A 30 11.42 -10.67 -11.60
N LEU A 31 11.17 -10.25 -10.36
CA LEU A 31 9.86 -9.74 -9.94
C LEU A 31 9.60 -8.38 -10.55
N THR A 32 10.57 -7.46 -10.41
CA THR A 32 10.51 -6.10 -10.97
C THR A 32 10.31 -6.13 -12.48
N GLU A 33 11.06 -6.98 -13.20
CA GLU A 33 10.91 -7.13 -14.65
C GLU A 33 9.51 -7.59 -15.05
N ARG A 34 8.97 -8.60 -14.38
CA ARG A 34 7.61 -9.11 -14.61
C ARG A 34 6.55 -8.04 -14.33
N PHE A 35 6.71 -7.30 -13.23
CA PHE A 35 5.81 -6.23 -12.86
C PHE A 35 5.79 -5.10 -13.90
N LEU A 36 6.96 -4.66 -14.37
CA LEU A 36 7.09 -3.62 -15.40
C LEU A 36 6.48 -4.06 -16.75
N HIS A 37 6.62 -5.33 -17.12
CA HIS A 37 5.88 -5.88 -18.26
C HIS A 37 4.36 -5.84 -18.05
N GLY A 38 3.88 -6.09 -16.84
CA GLY A 38 2.47 -5.94 -16.48
C GLY A 38 1.96 -4.50 -16.63
N LEU A 39 2.80 -3.50 -16.31
CA LEU A 39 2.47 -2.08 -16.53
C LEU A 39 2.42 -1.71 -18.02
N ARG A 40 3.33 -2.23 -18.84
CA ARG A 40 3.27 -2.03 -20.31
C ARG A 40 1.98 -2.55 -20.94
N ASN A 41 1.34 -3.52 -20.33
CA ASN A 41 0.11 -4.14 -20.82
C ASN A 41 -1.18 -3.49 -20.29
N GLN A 42 -1.08 -2.41 -19.50
CA GLN A 42 -2.27 -1.71 -19.00
C GLN A 42 -3.04 -1.02 -20.14
N THR A 43 -4.38 -1.00 -20.04
CA THR A 43 -5.27 -0.29 -21.00
C THR A 43 -5.19 1.22 -20.80
N PHE A 44 -5.16 1.68 -19.56
CA PHE A 44 -4.93 3.08 -19.22
C PHE A 44 -3.48 3.46 -19.47
N ARG A 45 -3.24 4.60 -20.17
CA ARG A 45 -1.89 5.01 -20.62
C ARG A 45 -1.39 6.31 -19.99
N HIS A 46 -2.24 7.06 -19.31
CA HIS A 46 -1.86 8.34 -18.73
C HIS A 46 -1.20 8.18 -17.35
N PHE A 47 -0.08 7.48 -17.34
CA PHE A 47 0.73 7.27 -16.14
C PHE A 47 2.22 7.39 -16.44
N GLU A 48 3.02 7.54 -15.39
CA GLU A 48 4.47 7.38 -15.42
C GLU A 48 4.91 6.49 -14.25
N THR A 49 6.02 5.79 -14.43
CA THR A 49 6.53 4.84 -13.44
C THR A 49 7.87 5.33 -12.89
N VAL A 50 7.98 5.38 -11.57
CA VAL A 50 9.19 5.68 -10.83
C VAL A 50 9.57 4.43 -10.04
N VAL A 51 10.68 3.80 -10.40
CA VAL A 51 11.26 2.71 -9.62
C VAL A 51 12.37 3.27 -8.74
N VAL A 52 12.32 2.96 -7.47
CA VAL A 52 13.37 3.32 -6.49
C VAL A 52 14.13 2.07 -6.12
N ASP A 53 15.31 1.92 -6.69
CA ASP A 53 16.23 0.81 -6.40
C ASP A 53 17.14 1.16 -5.22
N ASP A 54 16.88 0.56 -4.07
CA ASP A 54 17.63 0.81 -2.83
C ASP A 54 18.96 0.03 -2.78
N GLY A 55 19.78 0.18 -3.82
CA GLY A 55 21.13 -0.39 -3.85
C GLY A 55 21.19 -1.89 -4.20
N SER A 56 20.34 -2.37 -5.13
CA SER A 56 20.39 -3.76 -5.60
C SER A 56 21.73 -4.14 -6.22
N THR A 57 22.17 -5.38 -5.96
CA THR A 57 23.41 -5.98 -6.46
C THR A 57 23.17 -7.14 -7.43
N ASP A 58 21.91 -7.52 -7.66
CA ASP A 58 21.49 -8.65 -8.50
C ASP A 58 21.31 -8.29 -10.00
N GLY A 59 21.65 -7.05 -10.37
CA GLY A 59 21.45 -6.52 -11.72
C GLY A 59 20.07 -5.94 -11.99
N THR A 60 19.21 -5.75 -10.98
CA THR A 60 17.88 -5.12 -11.10
C THR A 60 17.98 -3.80 -11.85
N ALA A 61 18.82 -2.90 -11.40
CA ALA A 61 18.92 -1.58 -11.97
C ALA A 61 19.48 -1.54 -13.40
N ALA A 62 20.45 -2.39 -13.72
CA ALA A 62 20.97 -2.54 -15.09
C ALA A 62 19.83 -2.97 -16.03
N THR A 63 19.08 -3.99 -15.64
CA THR A 63 17.93 -4.48 -16.40
C THR A 63 16.88 -3.40 -16.66
N ILE A 64 16.57 -2.58 -15.64
CA ILE A 64 15.61 -1.49 -15.79
C ILE A 64 16.13 -0.48 -16.81
N SER A 65 17.39 -0.02 -16.67
CA SER A 65 17.98 0.97 -17.57
C SER A 65 18.09 0.49 -19.02
N GLU A 66 18.37 -0.78 -19.24
CA GLU A 66 18.55 -1.36 -20.58
C GLU A 66 17.22 -1.66 -21.28
N ARG A 67 16.21 -2.10 -20.53
CA ARG A 67 14.97 -2.69 -21.12
C ARG A 67 13.71 -1.85 -20.92
N PHE A 68 13.71 -0.89 -19.99
CA PHE A 68 12.55 -0.10 -19.60
C PHE A 68 12.88 1.40 -19.58
N GLY A 69 13.29 1.93 -20.75
CA GLY A 69 13.70 3.34 -20.90
C GLY A 69 12.60 4.38 -20.59
N GLU A 70 11.33 3.95 -20.51
CA GLU A 70 10.20 4.78 -20.08
C GLU A 70 10.09 4.92 -18.56
N VAL A 71 10.86 4.15 -17.79
CA VAL A 71 10.81 4.13 -16.31
C VAL A 71 11.83 5.12 -15.75
N HIS A 72 11.42 5.97 -14.84
CA HIS A 72 12.33 6.80 -14.06
C HIS A 72 12.98 5.95 -12.95
N LEU A 73 14.25 5.65 -13.09
CA LEU A 73 15.02 4.89 -12.12
C LEU A 73 15.74 5.82 -11.16
N LEU A 74 15.35 5.77 -9.89
CA LEU A 74 16.05 6.43 -8.78
C LEU A 74 16.91 5.42 -8.03
N ARG A 75 18.03 5.90 -7.46
CA ARG A 75 18.97 5.08 -6.70
C ARG A 75 18.95 5.47 -5.23
N GLY A 76 18.79 4.50 -4.36
CA GLY A 76 19.01 4.60 -2.92
C GLY A 76 20.44 4.19 -2.54
N ASP A 77 20.75 4.29 -1.26
CA ASP A 77 22.04 3.98 -0.66
C ASP A 77 22.07 2.58 0.03
N GLY A 78 20.98 1.82 -0.08
CA GLY A 78 20.79 0.52 0.59
C GLY A 78 20.18 0.61 1.98
N ASN A 79 19.81 1.81 2.43
CA ASN A 79 19.25 2.06 3.77
C ASN A 79 17.88 2.76 3.76
N LEU A 80 17.29 2.96 2.59
CA LEU A 80 15.97 3.58 2.47
C LEU A 80 14.87 2.67 3.01
N TRP A 81 15.01 1.38 2.86
CA TRP A 81 13.96 0.42 3.14
C TRP A 81 12.70 0.73 2.31
N TRP A 82 11.57 0.13 2.69
CA TRP A 82 10.34 0.33 1.94
C TRP A 82 9.86 1.80 1.99
N THR A 83 9.75 2.35 3.20
CA THR A 83 9.15 3.68 3.41
C THR A 83 10.01 4.82 2.87
N GLY A 84 11.32 4.78 3.10
CA GLY A 84 12.24 5.76 2.54
C GLY A 84 12.29 5.71 1.02
N GLY A 85 12.24 4.49 0.43
CA GLY A 85 12.15 4.30 -1.01
C GLY A 85 10.87 4.92 -1.60
N ILE A 86 9.72 4.66 -0.98
CA ILE A 86 8.44 5.29 -1.36
C ILE A 86 8.54 6.82 -1.26
N ASN A 87 9.07 7.35 -0.15
CA ASN A 87 9.20 8.80 0.04
C ASN A 87 10.13 9.45 -1.00
N LEU A 88 11.23 8.79 -1.35
CA LEU A 88 12.12 9.29 -2.42
C LEU A 88 11.39 9.37 -3.76
N GLY A 89 10.64 8.32 -4.12
CA GLY A 89 9.82 8.29 -5.33
C GLY A 89 8.71 9.35 -5.32
N ILE A 90 8.03 9.55 -4.19
CA ILE A 90 6.98 10.57 -4.05
C ILE A 90 7.57 11.98 -4.22
N ARG A 91 8.70 12.28 -3.55
CA ARG A 91 9.38 13.59 -3.71
C ARG A 91 9.70 13.86 -5.18
N TYR A 92 10.23 12.88 -5.90
CA TYR A 92 10.50 13.00 -7.33
C TYR A 92 9.21 13.24 -8.12
N ALA A 93 8.16 12.46 -7.91
CA ALA A 93 6.88 12.64 -8.60
C ALA A 93 6.29 14.03 -8.32
N MET A 94 6.34 14.53 -7.08
CA MET A 94 5.82 15.84 -6.69
C MET A 94 6.51 17.02 -7.40
N THR A 95 7.75 16.88 -7.87
CA THR A 95 8.41 17.92 -8.69
C THR A 95 7.83 18.05 -10.11
N ARG A 96 7.04 17.07 -10.54
CA ARG A 96 6.52 16.90 -11.90
C ARG A 96 5.00 16.90 -11.97
N ALA A 97 4.36 16.64 -10.84
CA ALA A 97 2.93 16.41 -10.75
C ALA A 97 2.13 17.72 -10.62
N SER A 98 0.96 17.73 -11.25
CA SER A 98 -0.07 18.75 -11.07
C SER A 98 -0.95 18.48 -9.84
N GLU A 99 -1.77 19.47 -9.44
CA GLU A 99 -2.72 19.32 -8.33
C GLU A 99 -3.78 18.26 -8.58
N THR A 100 -4.05 17.96 -9.84
CA THR A 100 -5.05 16.98 -10.27
C THR A 100 -4.48 15.57 -10.44
N ASP A 101 -3.20 15.34 -10.14
CA ASP A 101 -2.55 14.04 -10.27
C ASP A 101 -2.70 13.20 -9.00
N ALA A 102 -2.41 11.91 -9.11
CA ALA A 102 -2.38 10.98 -7.99
C ALA A 102 -1.12 10.12 -8.01
N ILE A 103 -0.75 9.63 -6.84
CA ILE A 103 0.34 8.68 -6.66
C ILE A 103 -0.24 7.30 -6.36
N LEU A 104 0.20 6.30 -7.11
CA LEU A 104 -0.06 4.90 -6.82
C LEU A 104 1.17 4.29 -6.13
N VAL A 105 1.02 3.94 -4.87
CA VAL A 105 2.03 3.20 -4.10
C VAL A 105 1.77 1.72 -4.25
N ILE A 106 2.75 0.97 -4.79
CA ILE A 106 2.57 -0.44 -5.10
C ILE A 106 3.89 -1.21 -5.06
N ASN A 107 3.83 -2.50 -4.67
CA ASN A 107 4.98 -3.39 -4.67
C ASN A 107 5.16 -4.13 -6.02
N ASP A 108 6.36 -4.61 -6.30
CA ASP A 108 6.72 -5.32 -7.53
C ASP A 108 6.44 -6.84 -7.51
N ASP A 109 5.97 -7.38 -6.38
CA ASP A 109 5.60 -8.80 -6.24
C ASP A 109 4.13 -9.10 -6.59
N LEU A 110 3.43 -8.12 -7.13
CA LEU A 110 2.03 -8.21 -7.51
C LEU A 110 1.87 -8.42 -9.03
N GLN A 111 0.84 -9.17 -9.41
CA GLN A 111 0.39 -9.22 -10.80
C GLN A 111 -0.87 -8.39 -10.97
N LEU A 112 -0.89 -7.58 -12.03
CA LEU A 112 -1.96 -6.65 -12.35
C LEU A 112 -2.81 -7.21 -13.50
N SER A 113 -4.13 -7.07 -13.41
CA SER A 113 -4.99 -7.26 -14.59
C SER A 113 -4.78 -6.10 -15.57
N PRO A 114 -5.00 -6.32 -16.89
CA PRO A 114 -4.78 -5.28 -17.90
C PRO A 114 -5.59 -3.99 -17.71
N ASP A 115 -6.74 -4.08 -17.08
CA ASP A 115 -7.66 -2.98 -16.77
C ASP A 115 -7.49 -2.39 -15.35
N TYR A 116 -6.45 -2.78 -14.63
CA TYR A 116 -6.23 -2.40 -13.24
C TYR A 116 -6.14 -0.88 -13.05
N LEU A 117 -5.28 -0.20 -13.82
CA LEU A 117 -5.11 1.25 -13.73
C LEU A 117 -6.36 2.01 -14.19
N GLU A 118 -7.06 1.50 -15.19
CA GLU A 118 -8.32 2.06 -15.67
C GLU A 118 -9.42 2.00 -14.60
N ASN A 119 -9.51 0.88 -13.89
CA ASN A 119 -10.44 0.70 -12.79
C ASN A 119 -10.13 1.62 -11.61
N LEU A 120 -8.85 1.82 -11.26
CA LEU A 120 -8.44 2.79 -10.25
C LEU A 120 -8.78 4.22 -10.68
N HIS A 121 -8.42 4.60 -11.90
CA HIS A 121 -8.67 5.93 -12.44
C HIS A 121 -10.16 6.25 -12.49
N THR A 122 -10.99 5.31 -12.98
CA THR A 122 -12.45 5.48 -13.03
C THR A 122 -13.05 5.69 -11.64
N ALA A 123 -12.62 4.90 -10.66
CA ALA A 123 -13.07 5.08 -9.28
C ALA A 123 -12.63 6.45 -8.71
N TRP A 124 -11.39 6.85 -8.98
CA TRP A 124 -10.86 8.12 -8.53
C TRP A 124 -11.59 9.32 -9.15
N GLN A 125 -11.92 9.28 -10.44
CA GLN A 125 -12.75 10.31 -11.07
C GLN A 125 -14.10 10.50 -10.38
N SER A 126 -14.71 9.42 -9.90
CA SER A 126 -16.00 9.48 -9.18
C SER A 126 -15.87 9.89 -7.70
N MET A 127 -14.67 9.75 -7.13
CA MET A 127 -14.38 9.99 -5.71
C MET A 127 -13.01 10.70 -5.55
N PRO A 128 -12.86 11.96 -6.00
CA PRO A 128 -11.54 12.61 -6.12
C PRO A 128 -10.81 12.85 -4.79
N GLU A 129 -11.54 12.90 -3.68
CA GLU A 129 -11.01 13.15 -2.33
C GLU A 129 -10.85 11.86 -1.52
N THR A 130 -10.68 10.73 -2.23
CA THR A 130 -10.67 9.42 -1.60
C THR A 130 -9.33 8.73 -1.88
N LEU A 131 -8.74 8.12 -0.86
CA LEU A 131 -7.66 7.17 -1.04
C LEU A 131 -8.27 5.83 -1.45
N ILE A 132 -7.79 5.25 -2.53
CA ILE A 132 -8.38 4.05 -3.13
C ILE A 132 -7.37 2.91 -3.09
N GLY A 133 -7.66 1.90 -2.30
CA GLY A 133 -6.91 0.65 -2.25
C GLY A 133 -7.45 -0.38 -3.24
N SER A 134 -6.67 -1.43 -3.42
CA SER A 134 -6.94 -2.56 -4.30
C SER A 134 -7.44 -3.77 -3.51
N VAL A 135 -8.30 -4.59 -4.12
CA VAL A 135 -8.60 -5.91 -3.59
C VAL A 135 -7.47 -6.87 -3.93
N VAL A 136 -7.03 -7.65 -2.95
CA VAL A 136 -5.98 -8.66 -3.11
C VAL A 136 -6.60 -10.03 -3.22
N VAL A 137 -6.24 -10.78 -4.25
CA VAL A 137 -6.66 -12.17 -4.47
C VAL A 137 -5.47 -13.11 -4.51
N ASP A 138 -5.71 -14.40 -4.27
CA ASP A 138 -4.68 -15.42 -4.47
C ASP A 138 -4.41 -15.60 -5.98
N ILE A 139 -3.16 -15.62 -6.37
CA ILE A 139 -2.77 -15.87 -7.76
C ILE A 139 -3.17 -17.27 -8.24
N ASN A 140 -3.20 -18.25 -7.32
CA ASN A 140 -3.57 -19.64 -7.61
C ASN A 140 -5.08 -19.84 -7.68
N ASP A 141 -5.87 -18.99 -7.02
CA ASP A 141 -7.34 -18.94 -7.11
C ASP A 141 -7.81 -17.48 -7.15
N PRO A 142 -7.79 -16.84 -8.33
CA PRO A 142 -8.08 -15.42 -8.49
C PRO A 142 -9.52 -14.99 -8.13
N ASP A 143 -10.42 -15.94 -7.88
CA ASP A 143 -11.77 -15.65 -7.39
C ASP A 143 -11.83 -15.60 -5.85
N VAL A 144 -10.79 -16.06 -5.13
CA VAL A 144 -10.75 -16.02 -3.68
C VAL A 144 -10.07 -14.74 -3.18
N ILE A 145 -10.81 -13.94 -2.43
CA ILE A 145 -10.31 -12.71 -1.81
C ILE A 145 -9.37 -13.08 -0.64
N TYR A 146 -8.13 -12.61 -0.71
CA TYR A 146 -7.18 -12.64 0.40
C TYR A 146 -7.38 -11.43 1.32
N ASP A 147 -7.36 -10.21 0.78
CA ASP A 147 -7.61 -8.97 1.51
C ASP A 147 -8.61 -8.09 0.75
N GLY A 148 -9.82 -7.97 1.28
CA GLY A 148 -10.88 -7.12 0.75
C GLY A 148 -11.00 -5.78 1.49
N GLY A 149 -9.97 -5.43 2.27
CA GLY A 149 -9.93 -4.24 3.11
C GLY A 149 -9.94 -4.57 4.59
N ARG A 150 -9.68 -3.57 5.42
CA ARG A 150 -9.55 -3.77 6.87
C ARG A 150 -10.31 -2.70 7.67
N THR A 151 -10.97 -3.15 8.73
CA THR A 151 -11.53 -2.27 9.76
C THR A 151 -10.76 -2.42 11.06
N VAL A 152 -10.69 -1.33 11.80
CA VAL A 152 -9.99 -1.27 13.09
C VAL A 152 -10.96 -0.72 14.15
N ASN A 153 -11.06 -1.43 15.26
CA ASN A 153 -11.65 -0.86 16.46
C ASN A 153 -10.53 -0.13 17.22
N TRP A 154 -10.55 1.19 17.16
CA TRP A 154 -9.48 2.04 17.70
C TRP A 154 -9.38 2.03 19.23
N TRP A 155 -10.43 1.61 19.94
CA TRP A 155 -10.41 1.46 21.40
C TRP A 155 -9.75 0.15 21.86
N THR A 156 -9.97 -0.94 21.11
CA THR A 156 -9.51 -2.28 21.50
C THR A 156 -8.37 -2.79 20.63
N ALA A 157 -7.87 -1.98 19.72
CA ALA A 157 -6.87 -2.34 18.71
C ALA A 157 -7.18 -3.64 17.95
N LYS A 158 -8.48 -3.96 17.76
CA LYS A 158 -8.90 -5.16 17.05
C LYS A 158 -8.99 -4.87 15.55
N PHE A 159 -8.13 -5.53 14.78
CA PHE A 159 -8.17 -5.51 13.32
C PHE A 159 -9.06 -6.62 12.80
N ARG A 160 -9.85 -6.33 11.77
CA ARG A 160 -10.70 -7.29 11.08
C ARG A 160 -10.53 -7.14 9.58
N MET A 161 -10.15 -8.23 8.91
CA MET A 161 -10.14 -8.31 7.45
C MET A 161 -11.59 -8.45 6.95
N LEU A 162 -11.91 -7.69 5.92
CA LEU A 162 -13.23 -7.73 5.27
C LEU A 162 -13.19 -8.73 4.12
N ASN A 163 -14.25 -9.50 3.99
CA ASN A 163 -14.52 -10.41 2.88
C ASN A 163 -13.38 -11.40 2.53
N SER A 164 -12.41 -11.60 3.43
CA SER A 164 -11.37 -12.61 3.25
C SER A 164 -11.99 -14.00 3.10
N LYS A 165 -11.50 -14.82 2.17
CA LYS A 165 -11.99 -16.15 1.80
C LYS A 165 -13.36 -16.18 1.09
N ARG A 166 -13.98 -15.03 0.82
CA ARG A 166 -15.16 -14.94 -0.04
C ARG A 166 -14.72 -14.92 -1.50
N LYS A 167 -15.65 -15.25 -2.39
CA LYS A 167 -15.41 -15.17 -3.84
C LYS A 167 -15.57 -13.73 -4.33
N LEU A 168 -14.64 -13.28 -5.16
CA LEU A 168 -14.70 -11.95 -5.77
C LEU A 168 -15.93 -11.83 -6.68
N SER A 169 -16.30 -12.90 -7.36
CA SER A 169 -17.49 -13.00 -8.22
C SER A 169 -18.83 -12.78 -7.50
N GLU A 170 -18.87 -12.86 -6.17
CA GLU A 170 -20.07 -12.53 -5.39
C GLU A 170 -20.36 -11.02 -5.33
N PHE A 171 -19.41 -10.18 -5.71
CA PHE A 171 -19.52 -8.73 -5.59
C PHE A 171 -19.77 -8.08 -6.97
N PRO A 172 -20.54 -6.97 -7.02
CA PRO A 172 -20.68 -6.19 -8.25
C PRO A 172 -19.33 -5.69 -8.76
N LYS A 173 -19.13 -5.61 -10.09
CA LYS A 173 -17.87 -5.18 -10.72
C LYS A 173 -17.34 -3.82 -10.26
N ARG A 174 -18.21 -2.91 -9.82
CA ARG A 174 -17.82 -1.56 -9.32
C ARG A 174 -18.06 -1.41 -7.82
N HIS A 175 -17.93 -2.50 -7.07
CA HIS A 175 -18.11 -2.48 -5.62
C HIS A 175 -16.93 -1.79 -4.93
N CYS A 176 -17.23 -0.80 -4.11
CA CYS A 176 -16.25 -0.16 -3.24
C CYS A 176 -16.65 -0.34 -1.79
N VAL A 177 -15.69 -0.69 -0.94
CA VAL A 177 -15.91 -0.91 0.49
C VAL A 177 -15.16 0.14 1.29
N GLU A 178 -15.86 0.86 2.17
CA GLU A 178 -15.20 1.79 3.09
C GLU A 178 -14.40 1.02 4.16
N VAL A 179 -13.19 1.52 4.45
CA VAL A 179 -12.23 0.83 5.31
C VAL A 179 -11.63 1.76 6.37
N SER A 180 -10.94 1.20 7.35
CA SER A 180 -10.25 1.97 8.38
C SER A 180 -8.79 2.24 8.05
N LEU A 181 -8.18 1.42 7.20
CA LEU A 181 -6.80 1.57 6.72
C LEU A 181 -6.63 0.91 5.35
N LEU A 182 -5.58 1.30 4.66
CA LEU A 182 -5.12 0.72 3.39
C LEU A 182 -3.70 0.19 3.56
N THR A 183 -3.25 -0.60 2.59
CA THR A 183 -1.93 -1.27 2.61
C THR A 183 -1.13 -0.92 1.35
N GLY A 184 0.18 -1.23 1.34
CA GLY A 184 1.07 -1.00 0.19
C GLY A 184 0.80 -1.90 -1.03
N TRP A 185 -0.27 -2.66 -1.04
CA TRP A 185 -0.67 -3.52 -2.15
C TRP A 185 -1.51 -2.79 -3.21
N GLY A 186 -1.07 -1.60 -3.60
CA GLY A 186 -1.75 -0.77 -4.59
C GLY A 186 -2.75 0.20 -3.96
N THR A 187 -2.22 1.28 -3.39
CA THR A 187 -3.02 2.39 -2.85
C THR A 187 -2.81 3.63 -3.70
N LEU A 188 -3.87 4.11 -4.32
CA LEU A 188 -3.91 5.38 -5.04
C LEU A 188 -4.23 6.52 -4.07
N VAL A 189 -3.35 7.51 -4.04
CA VAL A 189 -3.42 8.66 -3.11
C VAL A 189 -3.40 9.95 -3.95
N PRO A 190 -4.43 10.81 -3.89
CA PRO A 190 -4.40 12.13 -4.52
C PRO A 190 -3.19 12.94 -4.05
N ILE A 191 -2.51 13.63 -4.96
CA ILE A 191 -1.24 14.31 -4.63
C ILE A 191 -1.38 15.35 -3.53
N ARG A 192 -2.54 16.01 -3.46
CA ARG A 192 -2.85 17.00 -2.42
C ARG A 192 -2.78 16.44 -1.00
N VAL A 193 -3.07 15.13 -0.81
CA VAL A 193 -2.94 14.48 0.50
C VAL A 193 -1.52 14.64 1.02
N PHE A 194 -0.52 14.35 0.19
CA PHE A 194 0.90 14.50 0.57
C PHE A 194 1.29 15.96 0.84
N ARG A 195 0.65 16.91 0.17
CA ARG A 195 0.88 18.35 0.41
C ARG A 195 0.27 18.83 1.72
N GLU A 196 -0.86 18.27 2.11
CA GLU A 196 -1.59 18.66 3.32
C GLU A 196 -1.06 17.97 4.58
N ILE A 197 -0.85 16.65 4.53
CA ILE A 197 -0.50 15.87 5.73
C ILE A 197 0.95 15.36 5.74
N GLY A 198 1.74 15.68 4.69
CA GLY A 198 3.13 15.23 4.54
C GLY A 198 3.26 13.80 4.01
N LEU A 199 4.50 13.35 3.93
CA LEU A 199 4.86 12.03 3.41
C LEU A 199 4.67 10.93 4.47
N TYR A 200 5.03 9.70 4.11
CA TYR A 200 5.11 8.60 5.06
C TYR A 200 6.18 8.89 6.13
N ASP A 201 5.96 8.44 7.35
CA ASP A 201 6.92 8.58 8.45
C ASP A 201 8.01 7.51 8.33
N ASP A 202 9.11 7.83 7.61
CA ASP A 202 10.23 6.92 7.39
C ASP A 202 11.23 6.86 8.57
N GLU A 203 11.13 7.76 9.52
CA GLU A 203 11.93 7.73 10.75
C GLU A 203 11.49 6.58 11.69
N HIS A 204 10.19 6.36 11.80
CA HIS A 204 9.63 5.40 12.74
C HIS A 204 9.19 4.09 12.06
N PHE A 205 8.87 4.11 10.76
CA PHE A 205 8.28 3.01 9.99
C PHE A 205 9.10 2.62 8.75
N GLN A 206 10.36 2.22 8.92
CA GLN A 206 11.23 1.88 7.79
C GLN A 206 10.64 0.78 6.87
N GLN A 207 10.05 -0.28 7.45
CA GLN A 207 9.53 -1.44 6.68
C GLN A 207 8.00 -1.51 6.59
N CYS A 208 7.25 -1.03 7.56
CA CYS A 208 5.82 -1.23 7.69
C CYS A 208 5.07 0.11 7.74
N GLY A 209 5.45 1.08 6.91
CA GLY A 209 4.87 2.42 6.91
C GLY A 209 3.58 2.55 6.10
N ASP A 210 3.23 1.54 5.33
CA ASP A 210 2.12 1.55 4.38
C ASP A 210 0.74 1.86 5.00
N THR A 211 0.52 1.44 6.24
CA THR A 211 -0.79 1.59 6.91
C THR A 211 -0.95 2.89 7.69
N GLU A 212 0.14 3.58 8.03
CA GLU A 212 0.12 4.77 8.91
C GLU A 212 -0.44 6.00 8.18
N LEU A 213 0.09 6.34 7.00
CA LEU A 213 -0.34 7.49 6.23
C LEU A 213 -1.85 7.44 5.86
N PRO A 214 -2.43 6.32 5.40
CA PRO A 214 -3.87 6.25 5.16
C PRO A 214 -4.71 6.58 6.41
N VAL A 215 -4.27 6.16 7.60
CA VAL A 215 -5.00 6.50 8.83
C VAL A 215 -4.87 7.99 9.18
N ARG A 216 -3.68 8.59 9.01
CA ARG A 216 -3.51 10.05 9.15
C ARG A 216 -4.40 10.81 8.16
N ALA A 217 -4.46 10.35 6.91
CA ALA A 217 -5.35 10.93 5.91
C ALA A 217 -6.83 10.83 6.33
N LYS A 218 -7.26 9.68 6.86
CA LYS A 218 -8.61 9.51 7.40
C LYS A 218 -8.90 10.49 8.54
N ASN A 219 -7.97 10.67 9.45
CA ASN A 219 -8.09 11.62 10.57
C ASN A 219 -8.12 13.09 10.08
N ALA A 220 -7.53 13.37 8.92
CA ALA A 220 -7.60 14.67 8.25
C ALA A 220 -8.90 14.86 7.42
N GLY A 221 -9.81 13.88 7.40
CA GLY A 221 -11.12 13.98 6.75
C GLY A 221 -11.23 13.28 5.39
N TYR A 222 -10.16 12.67 4.89
CA TYR A 222 -10.21 11.90 3.65
C TYR A 222 -10.93 10.57 3.81
N ARG A 223 -11.61 10.12 2.76
CA ARG A 223 -12.22 8.79 2.72
C ARG A 223 -11.21 7.73 2.30
N LEU A 224 -11.37 6.53 2.83
CA LEU A 224 -10.59 5.36 2.46
C LEU A 224 -11.53 4.27 1.95
N VAL A 225 -11.29 3.78 0.74
CA VAL A 225 -12.08 2.68 0.16
C VAL A 225 -11.17 1.64 -0.48
N VAL A 226 -11.63 0.40 -0.54
CA VAL A 226 -11.05 -0.65 -1.40
C VAL A 226 -11.98 -0.82 -2.59
N ASN A 227 -11.43 -0.68 -3.81
CA ASN A 227 -12.14 -0.90 -5.07
C ASN A 227 -12.00 -2.35 -5.52
N TYR A 228 -13.09 -3.10 -5.60
CA TYR A 228 -13.09 -4.51 -5.97
C TYR A 228 -12.92 -4.75 -7.47
N ALA A 229 -13.01 -3.70 -8.30
CA ALA A 229 -12.61 -3.77 -9.71
C ALA A 229 -11.09 -3.63 -9.90
N ALA A 230 -10.38 -3.01 -8.94
CA ALA A 230 -8.92 -2.87 -8.97
C ALA A 230 -8.28 -4.09 -8.31
N VAL A 231 -8.07 -5.15 -9.09
CA VAL A 231 -7.60 -6.45 -8.60
C VAL A 231 -6.09 -6.58 -8.72
N VAL A 232 -5.44 -6.89 -7.62
CA VAL A 232 -4.03 -7.31 -7.58
C VAL A 232 -3.94 -8.77 -7.14
N LYS A 233 -3.06 -9.54 -7.80
CA LYS A 233 -2.85 -10.97 -7.51
C LYS A 233 -1.53 -11.15 -6.79
N LEU A 234 -1.55 -11.88 -5.69
CA LEU A 234 -0.39 -12.14 -4.83
C LEU A 234 -0.16 -13.65 -4.69
N HIS A 235 1.10 -14.07 -4.67
CA HIS A 235 1.47 -15.42 -4.23
C HIS A 235 1.39 -15.49 -2.70
N ILE A 236 0.33 -16.04 -2.15
CA ILE A 236 0.09 -16.08 -0.71
C ILE A 236 1.13 -16.96 -0.01
N ASP A 237 1.51 -18.09 -0.63
CA ASP A 237 2.48 -19.05 -0.07
C ASP A 237 3.94 -18.61 -0.20
N GLY A 238 4.22 -17.62 -1.03
CA GLY A 238 5.58 -17.12 -1.35
C GLY A 238 5.82 -15.66 -0.97
N SER A 239 4.82 -14.98 -0.39
CA SER A 239 5.04 -13.63 0.09
C SER A 239 6.07 -13.67 1.22
N ASP A 240 7.18 -12.94 1.05
CA ASP A 240 8.22 -12.68 2.08
C ASP A 240 7.66 -11.90 3.30
N GLY A 241 6.34 -11.81 3.39
CA GLY A 241 5.64 -11.46 4.62
C GLY A 241 6.12 -12.42 5.69
N MET A 242 7.10 -11.95 6.45
CA MET A 242 7.78 -12.62 7.54
C MET A 242 7.08 -13.92 7.93
N ASN A 243 7.77 -15.02 7.70
CA ASN A 243 7.35 -16.31 8.22
C ASN A 243 7.42 -16.20 9.76
N VAL A 244 6.40 -15.56 10.34
CA VAL A 244 6.24 -15.29 11.78
C VAL A 244 6.33 -16.62 12.56
N ALA A 245 6.14 -17.75 11.87
CA ALA A 245 6.30 -19.08 12.42
C ALA A 245 7.74 -19.41 12.90
N THR A 246 8.76 -18.65 12.46
CA THR A 246 10.16 -18.91 12.83
C THR A 246 10.61 -18.27 14.14
N TYR A 247 9.85 -17.33 14.73
CA TYR A 247 10.29 -16.51 15.87
C TYR A 247 9.56 -16.79 17.18
N TYR A 248 9.33 -18.05 17.53
CA TYR A 248 8.62 -18.40 18.77
C TYR A 248 9.48 -19.16 19.79
N SER A 249 10.74 -18.76 19.95
CA SER A 249 11.61 -19.17 21.04
C SER A 249 11.81 -17.99 22.00
N PRO A 250 12.06 -18.22 23.30
CA PRO A 250 12.48 -17.14 24.21
C PRO A 250 13.72 -16.39 23.70
N ARG A 251 14.60 -17.07 22.92
CA ARG A 251 15.79 -16.47 22.31
C ARG A 251 15.46 -15.49 21.19
N ASP A 252 14.27 -15.60 20.59
CA ASP A 252 13.81 -14.74 19.51
C ASP A 252 13.08 -13.48 19.98
N LEU A 253 12.94 -13.29 21.30
CA LEU A 253 12.22 -12.17 21.91
C LEU A 253 12.74 -10.82 21.41
N GLY A 254 14.06 -10.67 21.33
CA GLY A 254 14.69 -9.49 20.76
C GLY A 254 14.36 -9.27 19.29
N ARG A 255 14.40 -10.32 18.45
CA ARG A 255 14.00 -10.23 17.04
C ARG A 255 12.54 -9.88 16.88
N TYR A 256 11.67 -10.48 17.68
CA TYR A 256 10.23 -10.25 17.62
C TYR A 256 9.84 -8.80 17.95
N PHE A 257 10.43 -8.22 19.01
CA PHE A 257 10.03 -6.90 19.50
C PHE A 257 10.92 -5.76 19.01
N LEU A 258 12.15 -6.01 18.53
CA LEU A 258 13.10 -4.94 18.22
C LEU A 258 13.51 -4.89 16.73
N SER A 259 13.38 -5.99 15.98
CA SER A 259 13.79 -6.03 14.57
C SER A 259 12.97 -5.08 13.69
N ILE A 260 13.61 -4.37 12.77
CA ILE A 260 12.98 -3.54 11.74
C ILE A 260 12.02 -4.38 10.88
N LYS A 261 12.37 -5.64 10.61
CA LYS A 261 11.55 -6.56 9.82
C LYS A 261 10.33 -7.11 10.57
N SER A 262 10.17 -6.80 11.87
CA SER A 262 9.06 -7.32 12.68
C SER A 262 7.85 -6.40 12.69
N ASN A 263 6.71 -6.90 12.25
CA ASN A 263 5.42 -6.23 12.38
C ASN A 263 5.01 -6.00 13.86
N PHE A 264 5.71 -6.64 14.79
CA PHE A 264 5.47 -6.55 16.24
C PHE A 264 6.51 -5.67 16.96
N ARG A 265 7.34 -4.96 16.20
CA ARG A 265 8.35 -4.05 16.74
C ARG A 265 7.70 -3.01 17.66
N LEU A 266 8.18 -2.89 18.90
CA LEU A 266 7.59 -1.97 19.90
C LEU A 266 7.64 -0.51 19.45
N LYS A 267 8.76 -0.06 18.83
CA LYS A 267 8.87 1.28 18.25
C LYS A 267 7.75 1.55 17.26
N TYR A 268 7.49 0.62 16.33
CA TYR A 268 6.41 0.70 15.36
C TYR A 268 5.04 0.83 16.05
N ARG A 269 4.75 -0.03 17.03
CA ARG A 269 3.45 -0.04 17.73
C ARG A 269 3.18 1.24 18.50
N PHE A 270 4.21 1.76 19.16
CA PHE A 270 4.13 3.02 19.88
C PHE A 270 3.81 4.18 18.94
N PHE A 271 4.61 4.38 17.87
CA PHE A 271 4.42 5.48 16.93
C PHE A 271 3.17 5.32 16.09
N PHE A 272 2.77 4.09 15.71
CA PHE A 272 1.49 3.86 15.05
C PHE A 272 0.33 4.32 15.94
N SER A 273 0.34 3.94 17.23
CA SER A 273 -0.68 4.38 18.18
C SER A 273 -0.68 5.90 18.36
N LEU A 274 0.50 6.52 18.40
CA LEU A 274 0.65 7.96 18.57
C LEU A 274 0.15 8.75 17.34
N ASN A 275 0.61 8.37 16.14
CA ASN A 275 0.30 9.07 14.89
C ASN A 275 -1.16 8.91 14.46
N THR A 276 -1.82 7.82 14.90
CA THR A 276 -3.20 7.52 14.50
C THR A 276 -4.25 7.87 15.54
N ALA A 277 -3.83 8.18 16.78
CA ALA A 277 -4.74 8.52 17.87
C ALA A 277 -5.38 9.91 17.66
N THR A 278 -6.67 10.01 17.94
CA THR A 278 -7.45 11.27 17.89
C THR A 278 -7.54 11.96 19.26
N SER A 279 -7.06 11.31 20.31
CA SER A 279 -7.01 11.87 21.68
C SER A 279 -5.98 11.12 22.55
N PRO A 280 -5.49 11.71 23.66
CA PRO A 280 -4.59 11.02 24.58
C PRO A 280 -5.18 9.72 25.16
N LEU A 281 -6.48 9.72 25.48
CA LEU A 281 -7.17 8.51 25.98
C LEU A 281 -7.21 7.40 24.92
N HIS A 282 -7.47 7.79 23.67
CA HIS A 282 -7.46 6.87 22.53
C HIS A 282 -6.06 6.27 22.34
N PHE A 283 -5.00 7.08 22.37
CA PHE A 283 -3.61 6.61 22.31
C PHE A 283 -3.33 5.54 23.38
N VAL A 284 -3.60 5.85 24.64
CA VAL A 284 -3.33 4.95 25.76
C VAL A 284 -4.12 3.65 25.64
N SER A 285 -5.42 3.73 25.35
CA SER A 285 -6.29 2.56 25.19
C SER A 285 -5.81 1.67 24.06
N PHE A 286 -5.60 2.24 22.85
CA PHE A 286 -5.15 1.47 21.69
C PHE A 286 -3.80 0.79 21.98
N LEU A 287 -2.81 1.52 22.50
CA LEU A 287 -1.48 1.00 22.77
C LEU A 287 -1.52 -0.16 23.79
N LEU A 288 -2.27 -0.01 24.89
CA LEU A 288 -2.38 -1.06 25.91
C LEU A 288 -3.00 -2.34 25.36
N PHE A 289 -4.11 -2.22 24.63
CA PHE A 289 -4.77 -3.38 24.03
C PHE A 289 -3.93 -4.02 22.93
N ASP A 290 -3.25 -3.23 22.10
CA ASP A 290 -2.37 -3.74 21.04
C ASP A 290 -1.18 -4.51 21.62
N LEU A 291 -0.46 -3.94 22.60
CA LEU A 291 0.67 -4.59 23.25
C LEU A 291 0.23 -5.85 24.00
N SER A 292 -0.90 -5.81 24.72
CA SER A 292 -1.45 -6.98 25.42
C SER A 292 -1.75 -8.12 24.45
N ARG A 293 -2.37 -7.82 23.31
CA ARG A 293 -2.67 -8.81 22.28
C ARG A 293 -1.42 -9.42 21.68
N ILE A 294 -0.40 -8.60 21.39
CA ILE A 294 0.88 -9.08 20.83
C ILE A 294 1.60 -9.96 21.84
N ALA A 295 1.65 -9.56 23.10
CA ALA A 295 2.22 -10.38 24.17
C ALA A 295 1.50 -11.71 24.35
N CYS A 296 0.16 -11.69 24.41
CA CYS A 296 -0.64 -12.91 24.45
C CYS A 296 -0.38 -13.81 23.24
N HIS A 297 -0.35 -13.25 22.03
CA HIS A 297 -0.06 -14.01 20.81
C HIS A 297 1.32 -14.69 20.89
N PHE A 298 2.36 -13.97 21.32
CA PHE A 298 3.70 -14.52 21.50
C PHE A 298 3.71 -15.66 22.53
N LEU A 299 3.10 -15.47 23.71
CA LEU A 299 3.05 -16.45 24.78
C LEU A 299 2.29 -17.73 24.37
N LEU A 300 1.16 -17.58 23.70
CA LEU A 300 0.39 -18.73 23.18
C LEU A 300 1.22 -19.56 22.20
N ARG A 301 1.94 -18.92 21.28
CA ARG A 301 2.78 -19.61 20.32
C ARG A 301 3.97 -20.32 20.98
N LEU A 302 4.58 -19.73 22.00
CA LEU A 302 5.60 -20.40 22.81
C LEU A 302 5.06 -21.67 23.47
N ARG A 303 3.82 -21.64 23.97
CA ARG A 303 3.19 -22.79 24.63
C ARG A 303 2.90 -23.92 23.64
N PHE A 304 2.35 -23.60 22.45
CA PHE A 304 2.05 -24.61 21.44
C PHE A 304 3.29 -25.29 20.90
N ARG A 305 4.41 -24.57 20.73
CA ARG A 305 5.68 -25.20 20.29
C ARG A 305 6.23 -26.20 21.32
N ARG A 306 6.07 -25.92 22.62
CA ARG A 306 6.48 -26.88 23.66
C ARG A 306 5.63 -28.16 23.65
N ALA A 307 4.37 -28.07 23.25
CA ALA A 307 3.47 -29.24 23.15
C ALA A 307 3.72 -30.10 21.90
N ILE A 308 4.41 -29.60 20.88
CA ILE A 308 4.76 -30.35 19.65
C ILE A 308 6.15 -31.01 19.78
N VAL A 309 7.00 -30.54 20.68
CA VAL A 309 8.38 -31.02 20.88
C VAL A 309 8.49 -31.93 22.12
N ALA A 310 7.43 -32.03 22.92
CA ALA A 310 7.24 -33.00 24.00
C ALA A 310 6.36 -34.17 23.56
#